data_4a2ad437f52c8aeb046eb89fa2aba484
#
_entry.id   4a2ad437f52c8aeb046eb89fa2aba484
#
_cell.length_a   1.000
_cell.length_b   1.000
_cell.length_c   1.000
_cell.angle_alpha   90.00
_cell.angle_beta   90.00
_cell.angle_gamma   90.00
#
_symmetry.space_group_name_H-M   'P 1'
#
loop_
_entity.id
_entity.type
_entity.pdbx_description
1 polymer ?
#
loop_
_entity_poly.entity_id
_entity_poly.type
_entity_poly.pdbx_seq_one_letter_code
_entity_poly.pdbx_strand_id
1 'polypeptide(L)'
;ISSGDLPDIVLNGGNNITALAAKSGKVTDITEYLDKDPEWKAMFSDQDLEFNSYEGKVYGIPVSKEISYIYYNKDLFKKAGLEAPDVAYETWDDFYKACDTLKSKNITPVSMDTADLGWLSNLWYSGLIGTAGEEGNKFMNTMYPTDYTSDLVVNATEQLQKMLKNYTTSDAAGGKYDTMATHFFNSEVAMLPNGPWMIPDFKSTDKAPEGFYDKVGIMLLPGSGMESVPTPGDMVGTKDPEKVKAAVAFLKFETTAENQLKALEMAGLQPVSSNIEVPDSLKESDPLMAEVLDIQSKAKYTYGQNQAYWY
;
A
#
# COMPACT_ATOMS: atom_id res chain seq x y z
N ILE A 1 9.99 21.84 -0.80
CA ILE A 1 11.26 21.95 -0.02
C ILE A 1 12.23 22.90 -0.73
N SER A 2 12.47 22.74 -2.01
CA SER A 2 13.43 23.57 -2.77
C SER A 2 13.04 25.05 -2.86
N SER A 3 11.75 25.40 -2.94
CA SER A 3 11.25 26.77 -3.00
C SER A 3 11.44 27.57 -1.70
N GLY A 4 11.63 26.89 -0.57
CA GLY A 4 11.79 27.51 0.72
C GLY A 4 10.49 27.78 1.49
N ASP A 5 9.36 27.69 0.82
CA ASP A 5 8.03 27.89 1.41
C ASP A 5 7.39 26.53 1.66
N LEU A 6 7.29 26.13 2.94
CA LEU A 6 6.58 24.95 3.36
C LEU A 6 5.27 25.35 4.07
N PRO A 7 4.19 24.59 3.90
CA PRO A 7 3.02 24.72 4.75
C PRO A 7 3.39 24.35 6.21
N ASP A 8 2.58 24.79 7.17
CA ASP A 8 2.81 24.49 8.59
C ASP A 8 2.79 22.97 8.86
N ILE A 9 2.01 22.20 8.09
CA ILE A 9 2.03 20.74 8.04
C ILE A 9 2.32 20.32 6.61
N VAL A 10 3.32 19.44 6.42
CA VAL A 10 3.70 18.85 5.14
C VAL A 10 3.16 17.44 5.10
N LEU A 11 2.14 17.21 4.28
CA LEU A 11 1.62 15.88 4.03
C LEU A 11 2.66 15.11 3.20
N ASN A 12 3.06 13.96 3.70
CA ASN A 12 4.08 13.12 3.06
C ASN A 12 3.39 11.93 2.39
N GLY A 13 3.09 12.06 1.11
CA GLY A 13 2.43 10.99 0.35
C GLY A 13 3.43 10.07 -0.35
N GLY A 14 3.31 8.76 -0.14
CA GLY A 14 3.94 7.69 -0.93
C GLY A 14 5.46 7.57 -0.90
N ASN A 15 6.22 8.64 -1.14
CA ASN A 15 7.68 8.63 -1.15
C ASN A 15 8.27 9.08 0.18
N ASN A 16 9.25 8.37 0.71
CA ASN A 16 9.93 8.78 1.94
C ASN A 16 10.90 9.94 1.69
N ILE A 17 10.42 11.17 1.87
CA ILE A 17 11.23 12.39 1.77
C ILE A 17 11.78 12.88 3.12
N THR A 18 11.62 12.10 4.19
CA THR A 18 11.98 12.51 5.57
C THR A 18 13.44 12.95 5.67
N ALA A 19 14.37 12.15 5.18
CA ALA A 19 15.78 12.48 5.21
C ALA A 19 16.10 13.76 4.42
N LEU A 20 15.50 13.93 3.24
CA LEU A 20 15.67 15.13 2.41
C LEU A 20 15.14 16.38 3.11
N ALA A 21 13.94 16.27 3.69
CA ALA A 21 13.31 17.36 4.41
C ALA A 21 14.10 17.74 5.68
N ALA A 22 14.56 16.77 6.45
CA ALA A 22 15.40 16.96 7.63
C ALA A 22 16.72 17.65 7.29
N LYS A 23 17.44 17.14 6.27
CA LYS A 23 18.70 17.75 5.77
C LYS A 23 18.52 19.21 5.33
N SER A 24 17.38 19.56 4.79
CA SER A 24 17.09 20.94 4.40
C SER A 24 17.01 21.92 5.57
N GLY A 25 16.85 21.40 6.81
CA GLY A 25 16.65 22.18 8.02
C GLY A 25 15.26 22.86 8.11
N LYS A 26 14.34 22.56 7.18
CA LYS A 26 13.05 23.27 7.07
C LYS A 26 11.93 22.62 7.87
N VAL A 27 12.01 21.30 8.10
CA VAL A 27 11.07 20.58 8.96
C VAL A 27 11.54 20.53 10.39
N THR A 28 10.62 20.43 11.33
CA THR A 28 10.92 20.48 12.76
C THR A 28 11.13 19.08 13.33
N ASP A 29 12.19 18.92 14.11
CA ASP A 29 12.43 17.75 14.95
C ASP A 29 11.36 17.70 16.05
N ILE A 30 10.59 16.62 16.08
CA ILE A 30 9.48 16.43 17.02
C ILE A 30 9.76 15.38 18.09
N THR A 31 10.99 14.89 18.16
CA THR A 31 11.43 13.86 19.13
C THR A 31 11.07 14.23 20.56
N GLU A 32 11.34 15.47 20.96
CA GLU A 32 11.06 15.95 22.33
C GLU A 32 9.56 15.93 22.67
N TYR A 33 8.68 16.15 21.67
CA TYR A 33 7.22 16.09 21.88
C TYR A 33 6.76 14.66 22.12
N LEU A 34 7.33 13.69 21.39
CA LEU A 34 7.07 12.26 21.62
C LEU A 34 7.60 11.79 22.97
N ASP A 35 8.81 12.20 23.33
CA ASP A 35 9.45 11.82 24.61
C ASP A 35 8.70 12.37 25.83
N LYS A 36 8.06 13.53 25.69
CA LYS A 36 7.20 14.12 26.73
C LYS A 36 5.80 13.51 26.80
N ASP A 37 5.41 12.72 25.82
CA ASP A 37 4.10 12.06 25.73
C ASP A 37 4.25 10.57 25.43
N PRO A 38 4.57 9.76 26.44
CA PRO A 38 4.77 8.33 26.26
C PRO A 38 3.54 7.59 25.73
N GLU A 39 2.33 8.07 26.01
CA GLU A 39 1.09 7.47 25.51
C GLU A 39 0.97 7.68 24.00
N TRP A 40 1.25 8.88 23.52
CA TRP A 40 1.27 9.15 22.09
C TRP A 40 2.41 8.40 21.37
N LYS A 41 3.61 8.38 21.98
CA LYS A 41 4.74 7.64 21.43
C LYS A 41 4.44 6.14 21.28
N ALA A 42 3.73 5.55 22.24
CA ALA A 42 3.35 4.13 22.24
C ALA A 42 2.31 3.75 21.16
N MET A 43 1.73 4.71 20.45
CA MET A 43 0.88 4.48 19.29
C MET A 43 1.67 3.95 18.08
N PHE A 44 2.97 4.19 18.03
CA PHE A 44 3.85 3.87 16.91
C PHE A 44 4.82 2.75 17.28
N SER A 45 5.08 1.85 16.36
CA SER A 45 6.15 0.87 16.52
C SER A 45 7.53 1.55 16.39
N ASP A 46 8.57 0.92 16.93
CA ASP A 46 9.95 1.40 16.75
C ASP A 46 10.30 1.51 15.26
N GLN A 47 9.80 0.60 14.42
CA GLN A 47 10.00 0.62 12.98
C GLN A 47 9.33 1.82 12.32
N ASP A 48 8.11 2.20 12.73
CA ASP A 48 7.41 3.39 12.23
C ASP A 48 8.19 4.66 12.55
N LEU A 49 8.71 4.77 13.76
CA LEU A 49 9.48 5.93 14.20
C LEU A 49 10.87 5.97 13.54
N GLU A 50 11.56 4.83 13.41
CA GLU A 50 12.85 4.75 12.73
C GLU A 50 12.72 5.14 11.26
N PHE A 51 11.70 4.63 10.56
CA PHE A 51 11.41 4.96 9.17
C PHE A 51 11.18 6.47 8.95
N ASN A 52 10.59 7.14 9.93
CA ASN A 52 10.30 8.57 9.92
C ASN A 52 11.38 9.42 10.63
N SER A 53 12.58 8.86 10.79
CA SER A 53 13.71 9.50 11.46
C SER A 53 14.84 9.81 10.49
N TYR A 54 15.64 10.80 10.89
CA TYR A 54 16.92 11.10 10.28
C TYR A 54 17.93 11.43 11.38
N GLU A 55 19.10 10.78 11.37
CA GLU A 55 20.15 10.93 12.40
C GLU A 55 19.62 10.76 13.84
N GLY A 56 18.72 9.79 14.05
CA GLY A 56 18.15 9.47 15.35
C GLY A 56 17.08 10.44 15.86
N LYS A 57 16.61 11.35 15.03
CA LYS A 57 15.56 12.32 15.33
C LYS A 57 14.33 12.09 14.49
N VAL A 58 13.15 12.13 15.09
CA VAL A 58 11.86 11.92 14.43
C VAL A 58 11.39 13.22 13.80
N TYR A 59 11.03 13.17 12.52
CA TYR A 59 10.53 14.33 11.76
C TYR A 59 9.12 14.12 11.21
N GLY A 60 8.67 12.89 11.06
CA GLY A 60 7.35 12.56 10.53
C GLY A 60 6.55 11.68 11.48
N ILE A 61 5.23 11.86 11.48
CA ILE A 61 4.26 11.03 12.20
C ILE A 61 3.39 10.30 11.18
N PRO A 62 3.47 8.97 11.09
CA PRO A 62 2.58 8.21 10.21
C PRO A 62 1.14 8.29 10.72
N VAL A 63 0.21 8.62 9.83
CA VAL A 63 -1.22 8.76 10.18
C VAL A 63 -2.04 7.54 9.79
N SER A 64 -1.46 6.64 8.99
CA SER A 64 -2.08 5.38 8.58
C SER A 64 -1.00 4.34 8.28
N LYS A 65 -1.40 3.07 8.15
CA LYS A 65 -0.59 2.00 7.60
C LYS A 65 -0.99 1.73 6.16
N GLU A 66 -0.03 1.61 5.26
CA GLU A 66 -0.29 1.13 3.91
C GLU A 66 -0.11 -0.39 3.85
N ILE A 67 -1.11 -1.05 3.30
CA ILE A 67 -1.08 -2.47 2.97
C ILE A 67 -1.58 -2.65 1.55
N SER A 68 -1.04 -3.62 0.84
CA SER A 68 -1.49 -3.97 -0.51
C SER A 68 -1.60 -5.47 -0.69
N TYR A 69 -2.59 -5.84 -1.47
CA TYR A 69 -2.96 -7.20 -1.81
C TYR A 69 -3.63 -7.21 -3.20
N ILE A 70 -4.23 -8.30 -3.62
CA ILE A 70 -4.90 -8.40 -4.92
C ILE A 70 -6.41 -8.37 -4.73
N TYR A 71 -7.09 -7.43 -5.40
CA TYR A 71 -8.50 -7.54 -5.68
C TYR A 71 -8.73 -8.41 -6.91
N TYR A 72 -9.77 -9.25 -6.88
CA TYR A 72 -10.19 -10.03 -8.03
C TYR A 72 -11.69 -9.89 -8.28
N ASN A 73 -12.10 -10.04 -9.55
CA ASN A 73 -13.50 -10.01 -9.96
C ASN A 73 -14.07 -11.43 -9.94
N LYS A 74 -14.97 -11.71 -8.98
CA LYS A 74 -15.63 -13.00 -8.76
C LYS A 74 -16.34 -13.52 -10.00
N ASP A 75 -17.00 -12.62 -10.75
CA ASP A 75 -17.76 -13.01 -11.97
C ASP A 75 -16.82 -13.46 -13.09
N LEU A 76 -15.68 -12.77 -13.27
CA LEU A 76 -14.69 -13.14 -14.27
C LEU A 76 -13.99 -14.45 -13.93
N PHE A 77 -13.66 -14.69 -12.66
CA PHE A 77 -13.15 -15.98 -12.19
C PHE A 77 -14.14 -17.11 -12.45
N LYS A 78 -15.40 -16.93 -12.06
CA LYS A 78 -16.47 -17.90 -12.32
C LYS A 78 -16.64 -18.17 -13.81
N LYS A 79 -16.60 -17.13 -14.65
CA LYS A 79 -16.67 -17.27 -16.13
C LYS A 79 -15.50 -18.06 -16.69
N ALA A 80 -14.32 -17.94 -16.08
CA ALA A 80 -13.15 -18.73 -16.46
C ALA A 80 -13.18 -20.17 -15.94
N GLY A 81 -14.07 -20.50 -15.02
CA GLY A 81 -14.11 -21.78 -14.32
C GLY A 81 -12.99 -21.89 -13.26
N LEU A 82 -12.56 -20.75 -12.74
CA LEU A 82 -11.58 -20.66 -11.67
C LEU A 82 -12.28 -20.45 -10.32
N GLU A 83 -11.73 -21.09 -9.31
CA GLU A 83 -11.98 -20.75 -7.92
C GLU A 83 -10.79 -19.92 -7.41
N ALA A 84 -11.07 -18.81 -6.75
CA ALA A 84 -10.02 -18.02 -6.12
C ALA A 84 -9.50 -18.79 -4.89
N PRO A 85 -8.18 -18.70 -4.59
CA PRO A 85 -7.65 -19.32 -3.38
C PRO A 85 -8.20 -18.61 -2.14
N ASP A 86 -8.37 -19.35 -1.03
CA ASP A 86 -8.87 -18.80 0.24
C ASP A 86 -7.95 -17.70 0.80
N VAL A 87 -6.65 -17.77 0.53
CA VAL A 87 -5.66 -16.79 1.00
C VAL A 87 -4.81 -16.26 -0.15
N ALA A 88 -4.12 -17.15 -0.88
CA ALA A 88 -3.21 -16.81 -1.99
C ALA A 88 -2.94 -18.05 -2.84
N TYR A 89 -2.51 -17.84 -4.08
CA TYR A 89 -1.86 -18.92 -4.82
C TYR A 89 -0.57 -19.34 -4.11
N GLU A 90 -0.29 -20.64 -4.07
CA GLU A 90 0.88 -21.16 -3.36
C GLU A 90 2.18 -20.64 -3.97
N THR A 91 2.23 -20.57 -5.29
CA THR A 91 3.38 -20.13 -6.06
C THR A 91 3.01 -19.13 -7.16
N TRP A 92 4.00 -18.38 -7.66
CA TRP A 92 3.83 -17.55 -8.85
C TRP A 92 3.50 -18.39 -10.10
N ASP A 93 3.98 -19.63 -10.19
CA ASP A 93 3.63 -20.52 -11.30
C ASP A 93 2.15 -20.90 -11.28
N ASP A 94 1.56 -21.11 -10.11
CA ASP A 94 0.12 -21.39 -10.00
C ASP A 94 -0.71 -20.14 -10.33
N PHE A 95 -0.25 -18.97 -9.94
CA PHE A 95 -0.84 -17.71 -10.37
C PHE A 95 -0.80 -17.53 -11.89
N TYR A 96 0.32 -17.84 -12.54
CA TYR A 96 0.42 -17.77 -14.01
C TYR A 96 -0.46 -18.80 -14.71
N LYS A 97 -0.65 -19.99 -14.15
CA LYS A 97 -1.64 -20.97 -14.68
C LYS A 97 -3.07 -20.42 -14.64
N ALA A 98 -3.42 -19.69 -13.55
CA ALA A 98 -4.72 -19.02 -13.48
C ALA A 98 -4.81 -17.89 -14.52
N CYS A 99 -3.76 -17.09 -14.71
CA CYS A 99 -3.69 -16.08 -15.77
C CYS A 99 -3.87 -16.70 -17.17
N ASP A 100 -3.23 -17.83 -17.46
CA ASP A 100 -3.39 -18.54 -18.74
C ASP A 100 -4.80 -19.06 -18.93
N THR A 101 -5.45 -19.53 -17.85
CA THR A 101 -6.86 -19.95 -17.86
C THR A 101 -7.79 -18.78 -18.19
N LEU A 102 -7.60 -17.62 -17.56
CA LEU A 102 -8.36 -16.39 -17.86
C LEU A 102 -8.19 -15.99 -19.34
N LYS A 103 -6.96 -15.95 -19.83
CA LYS A 103 -6.66 -15.66 -21.25
C LYS A 103 -7.35 -16.64 -22.21
N SER A 104 -7.39 -17.93 -21.89
CA SER A 104 -8.07 -18.93 -22.72
C SER A 104 -9.57 -18.68 -22.88
N LYS A 105 -10.15 -17.85 -22.00
CA LYS A 105 -11.55 -17.41 -22.02
C LYS A 105 -11.71 -15.96 -22.52
N ASN A 106 -10.68 -15.38 -23.12
CA ASN A 106 -10.61 -13.98 -23.56
C ASN A 106 -10.88 -12.98 -22.42
N ILE A 107 -10.36 -13.27 -21.23
CA ILE A 107 -10.40 -12.37 -20.08
C ILE A 107 -8.97 -11.89 -19.83
N THR A 108 -8.77 -10.59 -19.78
CA THR A 108 -7.47 -9.99 -19.41
C THR A 108 -7.16 -10.27 -17.92
N PRO A 109 -6.02 -10.91 -17.59
CA PRO A 109 -5.80 -11.36 -16.22
C PRO A 109 -5.53 -10.25 -15.23
N VAL A 110 -4.61 -9.32 -15.50
CA VAL A 110 -4.12 -8.36 -14.51
C VAL A 110 -4.12 -6.93 -15.03
N SER A 111 -4.34 -6.00 -14.12
CA SER A 111 -4.16 -4.58 -14.36
C SER A 111 -2.74 -4.15 -14.01
N MET A 112 -2.11 -3.35 -14.89
CA MET A 112 -0.79 -2.74 -14.67
C MET A 112 -0.78 -1.36 -15.33
N ASP A 113 -0.11 -0.40 -14.70
CA ASP A 113 0.23 0.89 -15.27
C ASP A 113 1.75 0.99 -15.46
N THR A 114 2.21 1.85 -16.37
CA THR A 114 3.64 2.11 -16.56
C THR A 114 3.94 3.60 -16.72
N ALA A 115 2.92 4.44 -16.81
CA ALA A 115 3.06 5.89 -16.75
C ALA A 115 2.98 6.42 -15.32
N ASP A 116 3.27 7.68 -15.19
CA ASP A 116 3.38 8.38 -13.92
C ASP A 116 4.42 7.65 -13.02
N LEU A 117 4.03 7.13 -11.87
CA LEU A 117 4.94 6.38 -10.99
C LEU A 117 4.87 4.85 -11.19
N GLY A 118 4.00 4.36 -12.09
CA GLY A 118 3.81 2.92 -12.30
C GLY A 118 3.37 2.18 -11.03
N TRP A 119 2.40 2.73 -10.31
CA TRP A 119 1.99 2.28 -8.98
C TRP A 119 1.62 0.78 -8.94
N LEU A 120 0.71 0.35 -9.83
CA LEU A 120 0.28 -1.06 -9.89
C LEU A 120 1.44 -1.99 -10.27
N SER A 121 2.30 -1.53 -11.20
CA SER A 121 3.49 -2.29 -11.59
C SER A 121 4.48 -2.43 -10.45
N ASN A 122 4.64 -1.39 -9.63
CA ASN A 122 5.48 -1.45 -8.44
C ASN A 122 4.94 -2.41 -7.38
N LEU A 123 3.62 -2.50 -7.19
CA LEU A 123 3.01 -3.48 -6.28
C LEU A 123 3.30 -4.92 -6.73
N TRP A 124 3.14 -5.21 -8.04
CA TRP A 124 3.52 -6.51 -8.60
C TRP A 124 5.00 -6.80 -8.41
N TYR A 125 5.86 -5.80 -8.70
CA TYR A 125 7.32 -5.97 -8.60
C TYR A 125 7.78 -6.21 -7.17
N SER A 126 7.28 -5.44 -6.22
CA SER A 126 7.55 -5.63 -4.80
C SER A 126 7.14 -7.02 -4.32
N GLY A 127 5.98 -7.50 -4.81
CA GLY A 127 5.50 -8.85 -4.51
C GLY A 127 6.39 -9.95 -5.08
N LEU A 128 6.82 -9.82 -6.34
CA LEU A 128 7.72 -10.79 -6.99
C LEU A 128 9.03 -10.97 -6.22
N ILE A 129 9.59 -9.89 -5.69
CA ILE A 129 10.80 -9.95 -4.87
C ILE A 129 10.48 -10.37 -3.44
N GLY A 130 9.50 -9.71 -2.80
CA GLY A 130 9.19 -9.88 -1.38
C GLY A 130 8.73 -11.30 -0.99
N THR A 131 8.20 -12.05 -1.95
CA THR A 131 7.78 -13.46 -1.75
C THR A 131 8.78 -14.50 -2.30
N ALA A 132 9.93 -14.05 -2.79
CA ALA A 132 11.00 -14.94 -3.28
C ALA A 132 11.86 -15.53 -2.14
N GLY A 133 11.20 -16.03 -1.10
CA GLY A 133 11.85 -16.60 0.08
C GLY A 133 12.39 -15.55 1.06
N GLU A 134 13.19 -16.01 2.02
CA GLU A 134 13.73 -15.14 3.07
C GLU A 134 14.67 -14.07 2.53
N GLU A 135 15.46 -14.39 1.50
CA GLU A 135 16.39 -13.45 0.88
C GLU A 135 15.64 -12.31 0.20
N GLY A 136 14.62 -12.63 -0.59
CA GLY A 136 13.78 -11.64 -1.25
C GLY A 136 13.01 -10.76 -0.27
N ASN A 137 12.46 -11.37 0.77
CA ASN A 137 11.78 -10.64 1.83
C ASN A 137 12.73 -9.68 2.56
N LYS A 138 13.93 -10.14 2.91
CA LYS A 138 14.97 -9.29 3.52
C LYS A 138 15.38 -8.14 2.59
N PHE A 139 15.55 -8.41 1.30
CA PHE A 139 15.91 -7.38 0.32
C PHE A 139 14.86 -6.26 0.27
N MET A 140 13.58 -6.61 0.18
CA MET A 140 12.48 -5.64 0.15
C MET A 140 12.30 -4.86 1.46
N ASN A 141 12.75 -5.40 2.59
CA ASN A 141 12.72 -4.73 3.90
C ASN A 141 14.06 -4.01 4.23
N THR A 142 14.97 -3.91 3.28
CA THR A 142 16.24 -3.18 3.45
C THR A 142 16.09 -1.76 2.91
N MET A 143 16.36 -0.77 3.75
CA MET A 143 16.44 0.64 3.32
C MET A 143 17.67 0.85 2.42
N TYR A 144 17.45 1.46 1.26
CA TYR A 144 18.50 1.79 0.28
C TYR A 144 19.37 0.58 -0.10
N PRO A 145 18.78 -0.53 -0.61
CA PRO A 145 19.54 -1.67 -1.07
C PRO A 145 20.47 -1.25 -2.22
N THR A 146 21.58 -1.92 -2.38
CA THR A 146 22.62 -1.52 -3.34
C THR A 146 22.85 -2.52 -4.46
N ASP A 147 22.44 -3.78 -4.30
CA ASP A 147 22.63 -4.82 -5.31
C ASP A 147 21.34 -5.06 -6.11
N TYR A 148 21.17 -4.26 -7.16
CA TYR A 148 20.07 -4.40 -8.11
C TYR A 148 20.40 -5.34 -9.29
N THR A 149 21.58 -5.94 -9.30
CA THR A 149 22.04 -6.85 -10.37
C THR A 149 22.01 -8.33 -9.96
N SER A 150 21.57 -8.63 -8.75
CA SER A 150 21.40 -9.99 -8.26
C SER A 150 20.38 -10.78 -9.09
N ASP A 151 20.52 -12.07 -9.16
CA ASP A 151 19.56 -12.97 -9.84
C ASP A 151 18.14 -12.79 -9.32
N LEU A 152 17.98 -12.46 -8.04
CA LEU A 152 16.70 -12.14 -7.42
C LEU A 152 15.97 -10.99 -8.13
N VAL A 153 16.66 -9.87 -8.32
CA VAL A 153 16.11 -8.66 -8.94
C VAL A 153 15.93 -8.85 -10.44
N VAL A 154 16.88 -9.50 -11.09
CA VAL A 154 16.81 -9.82 -12.53
C VAL A 154 15.61 -10.72 -12.82
N ASN A 155 15.43 -11.82 -12.08
CA ASN A 155 14.30 -12.73 -12.25
C ASN A 155 12.95 -12.04 -12.02
N ALA A 156 12.83 -11.18 -11.00
CA ALA A 156 11.62 -10.43 -10.76
C ALA A 156 11.31 -9.45 -11.91
N THR A 157 12.34 -8.80 -12.48
CA THR A 157 12.20 -7.92 -13.64
C THR A 157 11.75 -8.67 -14.89
N GLU A 158 12.28 -9.87 -15.13
CA GLU A 158 11.85 -10.73 -16.24
C GLU A 158 10.39 -11.16 -16.07
N GLN A 159 9.98 -11.51 -14.85
CA GLN A 159 8.59 -11.86 -14.57
C GLN A 159 7.65 -10.67 -14.74
N LEU A 160 8.03 -9.48 -14.25
CA LEU A 160 7.24 -8.26 -14.48
C LEU A 160 7.10 -7.96 -15.97
N GLN A 161 8.18 -8.10 -16.75
CA GLN A 161 8.14 -7.94 -18.20
C GLN A 161 7.24 -8.99 -18.87
N LYS A 162 7.26 -10.25 -18.39
CA LYS A 162 6.35 -11.30 -18.85
C LYS A 162 4.90 -10.95 -18.56
N MET A 163 4.59 -10.43 -17.37
CA MET A 163 3.24 -9.97 -17.01
C MET A 163 2.77 -8.85 -17.94
N LEU A 164 3.58 -7.81 -18.12
CA LEU A 164 3.25 -6.68 -18.98
C LEU A 164 3.00 -7.10 -20.43
N LYS A 165 3.80 -8.02 -20.96
CA LYS A 165 3.66 -8.48 -22.35
C LYS A 165 2.48 -9.42 -22.59
N ASN A 166 2.10 -10.23 -21.60
CA ASN A 166 1.21 -11.36 -21.85
C ASN A 166 -0.13 -11.30 -21.14
N TYR A 167 -0.25 -10.53 -20.03
CA TYR A 167 -1.39 -10.67 -19.13
C TYR A 167 -2.13 -9.37 -18.83
N THR A 168 -1.73 -8.26 -19.45
CA THR A 168 -2.34 -6.94 -19.25
C THR A 168 -3.12 -6.47 -20.49
N THR A 169 -3.78 -5.32 -20.36
CA THR A 169 -4.40 -4.62 -21.48
C THR A 169 -3.35 -4.06 -22.44
N SER A 170 -3.74 -3.82 -23.69
CA SER A 170 -2.81 -3.33 -24.73
C SER A 170 -2.30 -1.92 -24.46
N ASP A 171 -3.00 -1.13 -23.66
CA ASP A 171 -2.68 0.24 -23.26
C ASP A 171 -1.94 0.33 -21.90
N ALA A 172 -1.63 -0.79 -21.26
CA ALA A 172 -0.85 -0.83 -20.01
C ALA A 172 0.53 -0.17 -20.17
N ALA A 173 1.18 -0.35 -21.36
CA ALA A 173 2.39 0.36 -21.70
C ALA A 173 2.07 1.84 -22.00
N GLY A 174 2.43 2.74 -21.08
CA GLY A 174 2.05 4.16 -21.10
C GLY A 174 0.71 4.46 -20.44
N GLY A 175 0.04 3.46 -19.91
CA GLY A 175 -1.21 3.60 -19.17
C GLY A 175 -0.99 4.24 -17.80
N LYS A 176 -1.95 5.09 -17.40
CA LYS A 176 -1.98 5.75 -16.08
C LYS A 176 -2.81 4.95 -15.10
N TYR A 177 -2.54 5.12 -13.82
CA TYR A 177 -3.26 4.48 -12.72
C TYR A 177 -4.79 4.53 -12.87
N ASP A 178 -5.36 5.73 -13.07
CA ASP A 178 -6.83 5.89 -13.17
C ASP A 178 -7.44 5.09 -14.31
N THR A 179 -6.76 5.04 -15.47
CA THR A 179 -7.21 4.25 -16.62
C THR A 179 -7.18 2.76 -16.29
N MET A 180 -6.10 2.30 -15.69
CA MET A 180 -5.92 0.89 -15.35
C MET A 180 -6.87 0.44 -14.23
N ALA A 181 -7.16 1.30 -13.25
CA ALA A 181 -8.19 1.05 -12.24
C ALA A 181 -9.60 0.99 -12.88
N THR A 182 -9.89 1.87 -13.85
CA THR A 182 -11.16 1.89 -14.58
C THR A 182 -11.41 0.59 -15.33
N HIS A 183 -10.41 -0.05 -15.94
CA HIS A 183 -10.54 -1.37 -16.55
C HIS A 183 -11.03 -2.43 -15.55
N PHE A 184 -10.58 -2.37 -14.30
CA PHE A 184 -11.06 -3.28 -13.26
C PHE A 184 -12.53 -2.97 -12.87
N PHE A 185 -12.88 -1.70 -12.68
CA PHE A 185 -14.25 -1.30 -12.36
C PHE A 185 -15.24 -1.71 -13.46
N ASN A 186 -14.83 -1.65 -14.72
CA ASN A 186 -15.64 -2.08 -15.88
C ASN A 186 -15.64 -3.60 -16.09
N SER A 187 -14.99 -4.38 -15.22
CA SER A 187 -14.84 -5.83 -15.41
C SER A 187 -14.14 -6.23 -16.71
N GLU A 188 -13.20 -5.42 -17.18
CA GLU A 188 -12.37 -5.68 -18.36
C GLU A 188 -11.09 -6.45 -18.00
N VAL A 189 -10.64 -6.35 -16.74
CA VAL A 189 -9.53 -7.12 -16.18
C VAL A 189 -9.97 -7.87 -14.93
N ALA A 190 -9.37 -9.05 -14.71
CA ALA A 190 -9.79 -9.94 -13.63
C ALA A 190 -9.17 -9.61 -12.27
N MET A 191 -7.97 -9.03 -12.23
CA MET A 191 -7.23 -8.77 -11.00
C MET A 191 -6.57 -7.39 -11.01
N LEU A 192 -6.55 -6.74 -9.84
CA LEU A 192 -5.94 -5.43 -9.60
C LEU A 192 -5.17 -5.47 -8.26
N PRO A 193 -3.84 -5.27 -8.24
CA PRO A 193 -3.12 -5.09 -6.98
C PRO A 193 -3.42 -3.70 -6.44
N ASN A 194 -3.87 -3.61 -5.19
CA ASN A 194 -4.15 -2.30 -4.56
C ASN A 194 -4.36 -2.47 -3.05
N GLY A 195 -4.72 -1.39 -2.38
CA GLY A 195 -4.96 -1.35 -0.95
C GLY A 195 -6.40 -1.00 -0.57
N PRO A 196 -6.71 -0.99 0.74
CA PRO A 196 -8.08 -0.84 1.23
C PRO A 196 -8.72 0.52 0.91
N TRP A 197 -7.95 1.53 0.57
CA TRP A 197 -8.44 2.84 0.10
C TRP A 197 -9.30 2.76 -1.18
N MET A 198 -9.27 1.64 -1.91
CA MET A 198 -10.12 1.40 -3.08
C MET A 198 -11.55 0.97 -2.72
N ILE A 199 -11.80 0.51 -1.50
CA ILE A 199 -13.10 -0.02 -1.10
C ILE A 199 -14.23 1.02 -1.25
N PRO A 200 -14.06 2.28 -0.84
CA PRO A 200 -15.06 3.32 -1.11
C PRO A 200 -15.35 3.51 -2.61
N ASP A 201 -14.34 3.39 -3.48
CA ASP A 201 -14.52 3.54 -4.93
C ASP A 201 -15.39 2.42 -5.53
N PHE A 202 -15.33 1.19 -5.00
CA PHE A 202 -16.16 0.09 -5.44
C PHE A 202 -17.66 0.30 -5.13
N LYS A 203 -17.96 1.13 -4.13
CA LYS A 203 -19.32 1.50 -3.71
C LYS A 203 -19.83 2.75 -4.43
N SER A 204 -18.95 3.55 -5.01
CA SER A 204 -19.27 4.82 -5.64
C SER A 204 -19.74 4.61 -7.08
N THR A 205 -20.95 5.03 -7.39
CA THR A 205 -21.49 4.98 -8.76
C THR A 205 -20.83 5.95 -9.73
N ASP A 206 -20.05 6.90 -9.23
CA ASP A 206 -19.20 7.79 -10.04
C ASP A 206 -17.92 7.11 -10.53
N LYS A 207 -17.52 6.00 -9.89
CA LYS A 207 -16.29 5.25 -10.17
C LYS A 207 -16.56 3.88 -10.76
N ALA A 208 -17.47 3.13 -10.18
CA ALA A 208 -17.80 1.76 -10.55
C ALA A 208 -19.29 1.58 -10.82
N PRO A 209 -19.71 0.63 -11.70
CA PRO A 209 -21.10 0.32 -11.91
C PRO A 209 -21.81 -0.12 -10.62
N GLU A 210 -23.12 0.15 -10.53
CA GLU A 210 -23.95 -0.31 -9.41
C GLU A 210 -23.79 -1.82 -9.17
N GLY A 211 -23.60 -2.21 -7.91
CA GLY A 211 -23.39 -3.61 -7.52
C GLY A 211 -22.00 -4.16 -7.83
N PHE A 212 -21.04 -3.31 -8.24
CA PHE A 212 -19.65 -3.76 -8.47
C PHE A 212 -18.97 -4.25 -7.19
N TYR A 213 -19.24 -3.61 -6.05
CA TYR A 213 -18.70 -4.00 -4.75
C TYR A 213 -18.90 -5.49 -4.43
N ASP A 214 -20.09 -6.06 -4.72
CA ASP A 214 -20.41 -7.47 -4.44
C ASP A 214 -19.61 -8.46 -5.32
N LYS A 215 -19.08 -7.97 -6.44
CA LYS A 215 -18.26 -8.76 -7.37
C LYS A 215 -16.80 -8.81 -6.98
N VAL A 216 -16.37 -8.01 -6.02
CA VAL A 216 -14.96 -7.91 -5.60
C VAL A 216 -14.69 -8.93 -4.50
N GLY A 217 -13.59 -9.66 -4.65
CA GLY A 217 -12.96 -10.45 -3.60
C GLY A 217 -11.51 -10.04 -3.43
N ILE A 218 -10.86 -10.53 -2.38
CA ILE A 218 -9.46 -10.24 -2.09
C ILE A 218 -8.66 -11.53 -1.93
N MET A 219 -7.38 -11.45 -2.23
CA MET A 219 -6.37 -12.48 -1.94
C MET A 219 -5.02 -11.83 -1.77
N LEU A 220 -4.13 -12.47 -1.02
CA LEU A 220 -2.73 -12.06 -0.92
C LEU A 220 -1.99 -12.35 -2.23
N LEU A 221 -0.82 -11.72 -2.40
CA LEU A 221 0.07 -12.08 -3.51
C LEU A 221 0.55 -13.53 -3.37
N PRO A 222 0.95 -14.18 -4.48
CA PRO A 222 1.44 -15.55 -4.46
C PRO A 222 2.51 -15.79 -3.39
N GLY A 223 2.45 -16.94 -2.72
CA GLY A 223 3.29 -17.25 -1.56
C GLY A 223 2.81 -16.60 -0.25
N SER A 224 1.56 -16.11 -0.22
CA SER A 224 0.97 -15.40 0.92
C SER A 224 1.75 -14.13 1.29
N GLY A 225 2.10 -13.34 0.26
CA GLY A 225 2.77 -12.07 0.42
C GLY A 225 1.80 -10.89 0.56
N MET A 226 2.15 -9.94 1.39
CA MET A 226 1.44 -8.68 1.56
C MET A 226 2.45 -7.54 1.68
N GLU A 227 2.25 -6.49 0.90
CA GLU A 227 2.95 -5.26 1.19
C GLU A 227 2.39 -4.69 2.50
N SER A 228 3.28 -4.36 3.41
CA SER A 228 2.94 -3.70 4.66
C SER A 228 4.13 -2.84 5.07
N VAL A 229 3.97 -1.55 4.96
CA VAL A 229 5.07 -0.60 5.17
C VAL A 229 4.74 0.35 6.31
N PRO A 230 5.77 0.78 7.05
CA PRO A 230 5.71 2.06 7.73
C PRO A 230 5.41 3.15 6.70
N THR A 231 4.38 3.94 6.94
CA THR A 231 4.00 5.02 6.02
C THR A 231 4.90 6.23 6.26
N PRO A 232 5.34 6.93 5.19
CA PRO A 232 5.96 8.23 5.35
C PRO A 232 5.05 9.18 6.11
N GLY A 233 5.52 9.68 7.23
CA GLY A 233 4.71 10.47 8.16
C GLY A 233 4.58 11.93 7.77
N ASP A 234 3.51 12.56 8.21
CA ASP A 234 3.31 13.99 8.06
C ASP A 234 4.28 14.77 8.95
N MET A 235 4.83 15.84 8.41
CA MET A 235 5.91 16.61 9.04
C MET A 235 5.46 18.02 9.40
N VAL A 236 6.08 18.59 10.44
CA VAL A 236 5.92 19.98 10.82
C VAL A 236 6.86 20.86 10.00
N GLY A 237 6.30 21.65 9.06
CA GLY A 237 7.04 22.48 8.10
C GLY A 237 7.30 23.92 8.59
N THR A 238 6.99 24.25 9.84
CA THR A 238 7.20 25.57 10.43
C THR A 238 8.24 25.51 11.56
N LYS A 239 8.88 26.65 11.84
CA LYS A 239 9.80 26.86 12.98
C LYS A 239 9.23 27.83 14.02
N ASP A 240 8.10 28.46 13.75
CA ASP A 240 7.41 29.32 14.71
C ASP A 240 6.91 28.47 15.90
N PRO A 241 7.32 28.77 17.16
CA PRO A 241 7.02 27.91 18.30
C PRO A 241 5.52 27.69 18.55
N GLU A 242 4.69 28.71 18.31
CA GLU A 242 3.24 28.58 18.53
C GLU A 242 2.60 27.73 17.41
N LYS A 243 3.03 27.90 16.17
CA LYS A 243 2.60 27.08 15.06
C LYS A 243 3.09 25.62 15.19
N VAL A 244 4.32 25.40 15.66
CA VAL A 244 4.83 24.05 15.94
C VAL A 244 3.95 23.34 16.97
N LYS A 245 3.58 24.01 18.07
CA LYS A 245 2.67 23.45 19.06
C LYS A 245 1.30 23.07 18.46
N ALA A 246 0.75 23.96 17.64
CA ALA A 246 -0.53 23.71 16.97
C ALA A 246 -0.43 22.54 15.97
N ALA A 247 0.63 22.48 15.17
CA ALA A 247 0.87 21.40 14.23
C ALA A 247 1.05 20.05 14.93
N VAL A 248 1.84 19.99 15.99
CA VAL A 248 2.00 18.78 16.81
C VAL A 248 0.67 18.35 17.45
N ALA A 249 -0.13 19.31 17.94
CA ALA A 249 -1.44 19.00 18.48
C ALA A 249 -2.40 18.43 17.41
N PHE A 250 -2.30 18.92 16.18
CA PHE A 250 -3.07 18.37 15.05
C PHE A 250 -2.63 16.95 14.69
N LEU A 251 -1.33 16.67 14.56
CA LEU A 251 -0.83 15.33 14.31
C LEU A 251 -1.24 14.34 15.42
N LYS A 252 -1.21 14.80 16.67
CA LYS A 252 -1.71 14.01 17.80
C LYS A 252 -3.21 13.75 17.70
N PHE A 253 -4.01 14.73 17.29
CA PHE A 253 -5.44 14.58 17.07
C PHE A 253 -5.74 13.57 15.95
N GLU A 254 -5.05 13.62 14.81
CA GLU A 254 -5.22 12.67 13.70
C GLU A 254 -4.92 11.23 14.11
N THR A 255 -3.94 11.03 14.98
CA THR A 255 -3.53 9.71 15.44
C THR A 255 -4.31 9.19 16.67
N THR A 256 -5.36 9.88 17.13
CA THR A 256 -6.25 9.32 18.16
C THR A 256 -7.00 8.10 17.63
N ALA A 257 -7.31 7.14 18.51
CA ALA A 257 -8.03 5.93 18.12
C ALA A 257 -9.36 6.23 17.42
N GLU A 258 -10.10 7.25 17.89
CA GLU A 258 -11.36 7.68 17.27
C GLU A 258 -11.17 8.13 15.82
N ASN A 259 -10.16 8.96 15.55
CA ASN A 259 -9.92 9.49 14.20
C ASN A 259 -9.34 8.43 13.28
N GLN A 260 -8.49 7.54 13.79
CA GLN A 260 -7.97 6.40 13.01
C GLN A 260 -9.10 5.44 12.60
N LEU A 261 -10.07 5.18 13.48
CA LEU A 261 -11.24 4.37 13.14
C LEU A 261 -12.16 5.08 12.13
N LYS A 262 -12.33 6.40 12.23
CA LYS A 262 -13.06 7.17 11.21
C LYS A 262 -12.34 7.14 9.86
N ALA A 263 -11.02 7.26 9.85
CA ALA A 263 -10.22 7.18 8.61
C ALA A 263 -10.33 5.79 7.96
N LEU A 264 -10.38 4.73 8.77
CA LEU A 264 -10.63 3.37 8.29
C LEU A 264 -12.03 3.26 7.67
N GLU A 265 -13.06 3.74 8.35
CA GLU A 265 -14.45 3.67 7.88
C GLU A 265 -14.69 4.48 6.61
N MET A 266 -14.17 5.70 6.55
CA MET A 266 -14.45 6.63 5.46
C MET A 266 -13.56 6.45 4.23
N ALA A 267 -12.30 6.07 4.44
CA ALA A 267 -11.27 6.07 3.42
C ALA A 267 -10.47 4.76 3.33
N GLY A 268 -10.80 3.74 4.12
CA GLY A 268 -10.09 2.47 4.12
C GLY A 268 -8.66 2.54 4.70
N LEU A 269 -8.29 3.67 5.32
CA LEU A 269 -6.94 3.86 5.85
C LEU A 269 -6.75 3.04 7.12
N GLN A 270 -5.79 2.12 7.09
CA GLN A 270 -5.55 1.22 8.22
C GLN A 270 -4.94 1.98 9.41
N PRO A 271 -5.40 1.70 10.65
CA PRO A 271 -4.79 2.30 11.83
C PRO A 271 -3.29 2.01 11.92
N VAL A 272 -2.51 3.01 12.30
CA VAL A 272 -1.06 2.84 12.49
C VAL A 272 -0.77 1.99 13.72
N SER A 273 -1.54 2.15 14.79
CA SER A 273 -1.39 1.38 16.02
C SER A 273 -2.12 0.04 15.97
N SER A 274 -1.40 -1.04 16.24
CA SER A 274 -1.99 -2.37 16.41
C SER A 274 -2.85 -2.50 17.67
N ASN A 275 -2.79 -1.53 18.59
CA ASN A 275 -3.59 -1.52 19.82
C ASN A 275 -5.01 -0.97 19.61
N ILE A 276 -5.32 -0.47 18.41
CA ILE A 276 -6.66 0.01 18.08
C ILE A 276 -7.50 -1.20 17.65
N GLU A 277 -8.47 -1.58 18.48
CA GLU A 277 -9.42 -2.60 18.13
C GLU A 277 -10.47 -2.06 17.17
N VAL A 278 -10.64 -2.74 16.03
CA VAL A 278 -11.68 -2.39 15.05
C VAL A 278 -13.02 -2.96 15.54
N PRO A 279 -14.05 -2.12 15.72
CA PRO A 279 -15.36 -2.57 16.21
C PRO A 279 -16.02 -3.58 15.27
N ASP A 280 -16.73 -4.56 15.83
CA ASP A 280 -17.45 -5.54 15.03
C ASP A 280 -18.54 -4.90 14.16
N SER A 281 -19.15 -3.80 14.61
CA SER A 281 -20.11 -3.02 13.81
C SER A 281 -19.53 -2.51 12.48
N LEU A 282 -18.24 -2.17 12.45
CA LEU A 282 -17.57 -1.74 11.22
C LEU A 282 -17.31 -2.93 10.29
N LYS A 283 -16.93 -4.09 10.86
CA LYS A 283 -16.78 -5.34 10.09
C LYS A 283 -18.11 -5.82 9.50
N GLU A 284 -19.20 -5.68 10.26
CA GLU A 284 -20.55 -6.05 9.80
C GLU A 284 -21.07 -5.12 8.71
N SER A 285 -20.76 -3.80 8.79
CA SER A 285 -21.20 -2.81 7.79
C SER A 285 -20.39 -2.86 6.49
N ASP A 286 -19.17 -3.40 6.53
CA ASP A 286 -18.27 -3.54 5.38
C ASP A 286 -17.61 -4.92 5.32
N PRO A 287 -18.28 -5.94 4.72
CA PRO A 287 -17.75 -7.29 4.61
C PRO A 287 -16.38 -7.38 3.91
N LEU A 288 -16.14 -6.55 2.90
CA LEU A 288 -14.83 -6.55 2.21
C LEU A 288 -13.72 -6.00 3.12
N MET A 289 -14.02 -4.99 3.93
CA MET A 289 -13.09 -4.50 4.95
C MET A 289 -12.83 -5.58 6.03
N ALA A 290 -13.86 -6.34 6.40
CA ALA A 290 -13.69 -7.46 7.32
C ALA A 290 -12.74 -8.54 6.75
N GLU A 291 -12.89 -8.85 5.45
CA GLU A 291 -11.95 -9.75 4.74
C GLU A 291 -10.53 -9.19 4.74
N VAL A 292 -10.35 -7.88 4.54
CA VAL A 292 -9.02 -7.22 4.60
C VAL A 292 -8.38 -7.41 5.97
N LEU A 293 -9.13 -7.17 7.04
CA LEU A 293 -8.63 -7.31 8.42
C LEU A 293 -8.28 -8.76 8.77
N ASP A 294 -9.02 -9.73 8.24
CA ASP A 294 -8.75 -11.15 8.44
C ASP A 294 -7.53 -11.62 7.65
N ILE A 295 -7.42 -11.26 6.37
CA ILE A 295 -6.37 -11.77 5.49
C ILE A 295 -4.98 -11.26 5.88
N GLN A 296 -4.88 -10.08 6.51
CA GLN A 296 -3.61 -9.55 7.02
C GLN A 296 -2.91 -10.52 7.98
N SER A 297 -3.69 -11.18 8.84
CA SER A 297 -3.16 -12.15 9.82
C SER A 297 -2.60 -13.42 9.18
N LYS A 298 -2.91 -13.67 7.90
CA LYS A 298 -2.55 -14.86 7.14
C LYS A 298 -1.31 -14.64 6.24
N ALA A 299 -0.78 -13.42 6.21
CA ALA A 299 0.41 -13.11 5.44
C ALA A 299 1.64 -13.84 6.02
N LYS A 300 2.30 -14.64 5.18
CA LYS A 300 3.57 -15.30 5.51
C LYS A 300 4.76 -14.36 5.34
N TYR A 301 4.73 -13.54 4.29
CA TYR A 301 5.74 -12.54 3.99
C TYR A 301 5.09 -11.16 4.02
N THR A 302 5.60 -10.29 4.89
CA THR A 302 5.33 -8.86 4.85
C THR A 302 6.58 -8.14 4.37
N TYR A 303 6.43 -7.18 3.47
CA TYR A 303 7.58 -6.49 2.86
C TYR A 303 7.24 -5.04 2.55
N GLY A 304 8.29 -4.24 2.47
CA GLY A 304 8.24 -2.84 2.11
C GLY A 304 8.02 -2.61 0.61
N GLN A 305 7.54 -1.43 0.29
CA GLN A 305 7.39 -0.98 -1.09
C GLN A 305 8.71 -0.40 -1.59
N ASN A 306 9.07 -0.71 -2.84
CA ASN A 306 10.29 -0.19 -3.45
C ASN A 306 10.33 1.35 -3.49
N GLN A 307 9.22 2.03 -3.74
CA GLN A 307 9.16 3.50 -3.75
C GLN A 307 9.47 4.13 -2.39
N ALA A 308 9.12 3.45 -1.29
CA ALA A 308 9.36 3.94 0.06
C ALA A 308 10.77 3.62 0.58
N TYR A 309 11.37 2.52 0.13
CA TYR A 309 12.62 1.99 0.67
C TYR A 309 13.86 2.22 -0.21
N TRP A 310 13.69 2.43 -1.52
CA TRP A 310 14.82 2.46 -2.46
C TRP A 310 15.30 3.85 -2.85
N TYR A 311 14.57 4.93 -2.52
CA TYR A 311 14.90 6.30 -2.92
C TYR A 311 15.31 7.19 -1.76
#